data_b6cc2ec636519fc10796cc7e960cc9c2
#
_entry.id   b6cc2ec636519fc10796cc7e960cc9c2
#
_cell.length_a   1.000
_cell.length_b   1.000
_cell.length_c   1.000
_cell.angle_alpha   90.00
_cell.angle_beta   90.00
_cell.angle_gamma   90.00
#
_symmetry.space_group_name_H-M   'P 1'
#
loop_
_entity.id
_entity.type
_entity.pdbx_description
1 polymer ?
#
loop_
_entity_poly.entity_id
_entity_poly.type
_entity_poly.pdbx_seq_one_letter_code
_entity_poly.pdbx_strand_id
1 'polypeptide(L)'
;MTAPSAPSSISVCEAWARDGIQGWPETLTTGDKLRVITAAAASGVGEIDAASFVPASVVPQFADAEQVLAGIDESVRIRVLTVNVRGAVRVVEAHRSVRRIDRCGIPFSASEPHNLANLRRAHAAHKEQVAAMVDTLGEADIDPLIGVATAWGCPIQGRVEPDTVFGLVDWAYGRGVRSIMFGDTTGMADPRGVTQLFTAAVAQWPDVDFIAHFHDNRGVGIANTLAAIGAGVRIVDASLGGVGGEPSAVDQGDVGESGNVVTEDLVAALQQMDVATGIDLAALLHAGRLAEHVLGRPLHSRIQRSGPVRRTEIH
;
A
#
# COMPACT_ATOMS: atom_id res chain seq x y z
N MET A 1 -9.41 29.26 -13.05
CA MET A 1 -9.73 27.86 -12.75
C MET A 1 -9.63 27.73 -11.25
N THR A 2 -10.74 27.53 -10.55
CA THR A 2 -10.75 27.23 -9.11
C THR A 2 -10.07 25.87 -8.94
N ALA A 3 -9.07 25.81 -8.06
CA ALA A 3 -8.49 24.53 -7.66
C ALA A 3 -9.63 23.60 -7.16
N PRO A 4 -9.60 22.30 -7.52
CA PRO A 4 -10.58 21.38 -6.97
C PRO A 4 -10.50 21.45 -5.44
N SER A 5 -11.64 21.55 -4.78
CA SER A 5 -11.68 21.54 -3.31
C SER A 5 -11.05 20.24 -2.83
N ALA A 6 -10.19 20.32 -1.82
CA ALA A 6 -9.63 19.13 -1.18
C ALA A 6 -10.78 18.18 -0.78
N PRO A 7 -10.60 16.85 -0.90
CA PRO A 7 -11.61 15.88 -0.52
C PRO A 7 -11.96 16.03 0.95
N SER A 8 -13.24 15.83 1.28
CA SER A 8 -13.72 15.93 2.66
C SER A 8 -13.18 14.80 3.56
N SER A 9 -12.79 13.66 2.98
CA SER A 9 -12.23 12.54 3.72
C SER A 9 -11.28 11.69 2.86
N ILE A 10 -10.27 11.13 3.50
CA ILE A 10 -9.27 10.21 2.93
C ILE A 10 -9.24 8.93 3.75
N SER A 11 -9.28 7.78 3.07
CA SER A 11 -9.02 6.47 3.67
C SER A 11 -7.52 6.18 3.63
N VAL A 12 -6.95 5.81 4.76
CA VAL A 12 -5.55 5.38 4.87
C VAL A 12 -5.52 3.88 5.05
N CYS A 13 -4.79 3.18 4.20
CA CYS A 13 -4.44 1.79 4.39
C CYS A 13 -3.08 1.69 5.09
N GLU A 14 -3.06 0.99 6.21
CA GLU A 14 -1.84 0.73 6.98
C GLU A 14 -1.13 -0.51 6.45
N ALA A 15 0.05 -0.33 5.88
CA ALA A 15 0.79 -1.37 5.17
C ALA A 15 1.93 -2.01 5.99
N TRP A 16 2.13 -1.62 7.25
CA TRP A 16 3.22 -2.11 8.08
C TRP A 16 3.28 -3.64 8.14
N ALA A 17 2.13 -4.29 8.33
CA ALA A 17 2.03 -5.73 8.53
C ALA A 17 2.31 -6.57 7.28
N ARG A 18 2.31 -5.96 6.08
CA ARG A 18 2.67 -6.64 4.84
C ARG A 18 3.88 -5.98 4.18
N ASP A 19 3.72 -4.81 3.57
CA ASP A 19 4.81 -4.14 2.84
C ASP A 19 5.93 -3.72 3.78
N GLY A 20 5.56 -3.19 4.94
CA GLY A 20 6.49 -2.71 5.95
C GLY A 20 7.50 -3.77 6.39
N ILE A 21 7.01 -4.94 6.76
CA ILE A 21 7.87 -6.00 7.31
C ILE A 21 8.33 -7.03 6.28
N GLN A 22 7.93 -6.90 5.01
CA GLN A 22 8.24 -7.88 3.97
C GLN A 22 9.75 -8.11 3.80
N GLY A 23 10.53 -7.04 3.83
CA GLY A 23 12.00 -7.08 3.74
C GLY A 23 12.70 -7.04 5.09
N TRP A 24 11.98 -7.11 6.21
CA TRP A 24 12.59 -7.04 7.53
C TRP A 24 13.49 -8.25 7.78
N PRO A 25 14.73 -8.07 8.29
CA PRO A 25 15.70 -9.16 8.40
C PRO A 25 15.24 -10.29 9.35
N GLU A 26 14.58 -9.92 10.44
CA GLU A 26 14.11 -10.86 11.46
C GLU A 26 12.66 -11.26 11.18
N THR A 27 12.36 -12.56 11.22
CA THR A 27 10.98 -13.04 11.15
C THR A 27 10.27 -12.75 12.45
N LEU A 28 9.22 -11.93 12.38
CA LEU A 28 8.40 -11.57 13.54
C LEU A 28 7.46 -12.71 13.91
N THR A 29 7.17 -12.83 15.22
CA THR A 29 6.15 -13.78 15.67
C THR A 29 4.76 -13.32 15.30
N THR A 30 3.82 -14.26 15.12
CA THR A 30 2.39 -13.94 14.92
C THR A 30 1.85 -13.02 16.01
N GLY A 31 2.24 -13.25 17.27
CA GLY A 31 1.84 -12.41 18.40
C GLY A 31 2.31 -10.96 18.27
N ASP A 32 3.53 -10.74 17.84
CA ASP A 32 4.06 -9.38 17.64
C ASP A 32 3.37 -8.66 16.49
N LYS A 33 3.13 -9.35 15.37
CA LYS A 33 2.34 -8.80 14.25
C LYS A 33 0.94 -8.40 14.71
N LEU A 34 0.24 -9.27 15.42
CA LEU A 34 -1.11 -9.01 15.91
C LEU A 34 -1.17 -7.86 16.91
N ARG A 35 -0.17 -7.70 17.78
CA ARG A 35 -0.10 -6.55 18.70
C ARG A 35 -0.08 -5.22 17.95
N VAL A 36 0.74 -5.11 16.90
CA VAL A 36 0.84 -3.87 16.10
C VAL A 36 -0.43 -3.68 15.26
N ILE A 37 -0.93 -4.72 14.59
CA ILE A 37 -2.17 -4.69 13.80
C ILE A 37 -3.35 -4.24 14.66
N THR A 38 -3.53 -4.81 15.86
CA THR A 38 -4.62 -4.45 16.77
C THR A 38 -4.52 -2.99 17.20
N ALA A 39 -3.31 -2.49 17.50
CA ALA A 39 -3.11 -1.10 17.88
C ALA A 39 -3.39 -0.14 16.70
N ALA A 40 -2.96 -0.50 15.49
CA ALA A 40 -3.26 0.25 14.28
C ALA A 40 -4.78 0.28 13.99
N ALA A 41 -5.45 -0.85 14.07
CA ALA A 41 -6.91 -0.93 13.91
C ALA A 41 -7.66 -0.07 14.93
N ALA A 42 -7.24 -0.09 16.20
CA ALA A 42 -7.84 0.72 17.27
C ALA A 42 -7.65 2.22 17.05
N SER A 43 -6.70 2.65 16.23
CA SER A 43 -6.56 4.06 15.86
C SER A 43 -7.58 4.54 14.82
N GLY A 44 -8.32 3.63 14.17
CA GLY A 44 -9.34 3.96 13.17
C GLY A 44 -8.81 4.02 11.74
N VAL A 45 -7.69 3.37 11.41
CA VAL A 45 -7.23 3.22 10.01
C VAL A 45 -8.30 2.55 9.16
N GLY A 46 -8.45 2.99 7.91
CA GLY A 46 -9.55 2.55 7.05
C GLY A 46 -9.43 1.12 6.52
N GLU A 47 -8.20 0.63 6.37
CA GLU A 47 -7.87 -0.71 5.87
C GLU A 47 -6.49 -1.12 6.41
N ILE A 48 -6.24 -2.42 6.55
CA ILE A 48 -4.90 -2.96 6.89
C ILE A 48 -4.46 -3.93 5.79
N ASP A 49 -3.29 -3.68 5.21
CA ASP A 49 -2.59 -4.66 4.36
C ASP A 49 -1.87 -5.66 5.30
N ALA A 50 -2.53 -6.78 5.57
CA ALA A 50 -2.26 -7.60 6.76
C ALA A 50 -1.29 -8.76 6.51
N ALA A 51 -1.24 -9.30 5.29
CA ALA A 51 -0.48 -10.51 5.00
C ALA A 51 -0.23 -10.70 3.50
N SER A 52 0.70 -11.60 3.19
CA SER A 52 0.96 -12.03 1.82
C SER A 52 0.84 -13.56 1.69
N PHE A 53 0.24 -14.00 0.58
CA PHE A 53 0.13 -15.41 0.19
C PHE A 53 1.23 -15.81 -0.80
N VAL A 54 2.33 -15.11 -0.80
CA VAL A 54 3.58 -15.54 -1.45
C VAL A 54 4.09 -16.80 -0.76
N PRO A 55 4.72 -17.76 -1.49
CA PRO A 55 5.26 -18.96 -0.84
C PRO A 55 6.27 -18.61 0.28
N ALA A 56 6.11 -19.25 1.44
CA ALA A 56 6.98 -19.04 2.60
C ALA A 56 8.48 -19.34 2.31
N SER A 57 8.76 -20.19 1.30
CA SER A 57 10.12 -20.42 0.82
C SER A 57 10.74 -19.20 0.11
N VAL A 58 9.93 -18.22 -0.30
CA VAL A 58 10.36 -16.97 -0.94
C VAL A 58 10.38 -15.84 0.08
N VAL A 59 9.32 -15.72 0.88
CA VAL A 59 9.20 -14.71 1.95
C VAL A 59 8.75 -15.40 3.25
N PRO A 60 9.70 -15.86 4.08
CA PRO A 60 9.39 -16.56 5.34
C PRO A 60 8.55 -15.74 6.32
N GLN A 61 8.61 -14.41 6.25
CA GLN A 61 7.87 -13.47 7.07
C GLN A 61 6.35 -13.73 7.07
N PHE A 62 5.81 -14.32 5.98
CA PHE A 62 4.36 -14.58 5.83
C PHE A 62 3.99 -16.07 5.90
N ALA A 63 4.85 -16.90 6.52
CA ALA A 63 4.53 -18.32 6.73
C ALA A 63 3.30 -18.54 7.59
N ASP A 64 2.95 -17.56 8.41
CA ASP A 64 1.84 -17.53 9.37
C ASP A 64 0.64 -16.67 8.93
N ALA A 65 0.48 -16.43 7.62
CA ALA A 65 -0.54 -15.52 7.08
C ALA A 65 -1.96 -15.84 7.59
N GLU A 66 -2.35 -17.11 7.56
CA GLU A 66 -3.67 -17.56 8.03
C GLU A 66 -3.85 -17.37 9.55
N GLN A 67 -2.79 -17.59 10.33
CA GLN A 67 -2.81 -17.36 11.80
C GLN A 67 -2.92 -15.87 12.13
N VAL A 68 -2.22 -15.01 11.38
CA VAL A 68 -2.35 -13.55 11.52
C VAL A 68 -3.78 -13.13 11.21
N LEU A 69 -4.34 -13.58 10.09
CA LEU A 69 -5.72 -13.27 9.72
C LEU A 69 -6.73 -13.71 10.77
N ALA A 70 -6.57 -14.90 11.34
CA ALA A 70 -7.44 -15.43 12.39
C ALA A 70 -7.46 -14.59 13.68
N GLY A 71 -6.40 -13.84 13.93
CA GLY A 71 -6.29 -12.98 15.13
C GLY A 71 -6.77 -11.54 14.96
N ILE A 72 -7.21 -11.15 13.75
CA ILE A 72 -7.68 -9.78 13.49
C ILE A 72 -9.20 -9.72 13.62
N ASP A 73 -9.71 -8.68 14.30
CA ASP A 73 -11.15 -8.47 14.49
C ASP A 73 -11.91 -8.34 13.16
N GLU A 74 -13.08 -8.95 13.08
CA GLU A 74 -13.91 -9.02 11.86
C GLU A 74 -14.38 -7.64 11.36
N SER A 75 -14.43 -6.63 12.20
CA SER A 75 -14.80 -5.26 11.83
C SER A 75 -13.72 -4.52 11.04
N VAL A 76 -12.47 -5.01 11.10
CA VAL A 76 -11.32 -4.39 10.40
C VAL A 76 -11.35 -4.81 8.92
N ARG A 77 -11.29 -3.85 8.01
CA ARG A 77 -11.12 -4.13 6.59
C ARG A 77 -9.72 -4.63 6.30
N ILE A 78 -9.63 -5.71 5.54
CA ILE A 78 -8.37 -6.40 5.28
C ILE A 78 -8.06 -6.43 3.79
N ARG A 79 -6.82 -6.00 3.49
CA ARG A 79 -6.14 -6.30 2.24
C ARG A 79 -5.11 -7.39 2.48
N VAL A 80 -4.91 -8.24 1.48
CA VAL A 80 -3.79 -9.20 1.40
C VAL A 80 -3.13 -9.11 0.03
N LEU A 81 -2.00 -9.79 -0.17
CA LEU A 81 -1.30 -9.81 -1.45
C LEU A 81 -1.07 -11.24 -1.94
N THR A 82 -1.18 -11.43 -3.26
CA THR A 82 -0.75 -12.67 -3.94
C THR A 82 -0.06 -12.37 -5.27
N VAL A 83 0.78 -13.29 -5.74
CA VAL A 83 1.58 -13.12 -6.98
C VAL A 83 1.32 -14.22 -8.02
N ASN A 84 0.44 -15.17 -7.73
CA ASN A 84 0.11 -16.28 -8.62
C ASN A 84 -1.24 -16.92 -8.28
N VAL A 85 -1.77 -17.72 -9.22
CA VAL A 85 -3.08 -18.38 -9.09
C VAL A 85 -3.16 -19.30 -7.87
N ARG A 86 -2.08 -20.02 -7.52
CA ARG A 86 -2.06 -20.87 -6.32
C ARG A 86 -2.23 -20.05 -5.04
N GLY A 87 -1.60 -18.87 -4.99
CA GLY A 87 -1.80 -17.92 -3.88
C GLY A 87 -3.24 -17.39 -3.86
N ALA A 88 -3.84 -17.06 -5.00
CA ALA A 88 -5.24 -16.62 -5.08
C ALA A 88 -6.22 -17.69 -4.56
N VAL A 89 -5.99 -18.96 -4.90
CA VAL A 89 -6.77 -20.07 -4.33
C VAL A 89 -6.64 -20.14 -2.81
N ARG A 90 -5.43 -20.00 -2.24
CA ARG A 90 -5.23 -19.95 -0.79
C ARG A 90 -5.92 -18.74 -0.15
N VAL A 91 -5.92 -17.58 -0.83
CA VAL A 91 -6.67 -16.40 -0.35
C VAL A 91 -8.17 -16.71 -0.26
N VAL A 92 -8.75 -17.36 -1.28
CA VAL A 92 -10.16 -17.77 -1.28
C VAL A 92 -10.44 -18.79 -0.17
N GLU A 93 -9.56 -19.77 0.06
CA GLU A 93 -9.66 -20.72 1.15
C GLU A 93 -9.62 -20.01 2.51
N ALA A 94 -8.70 -19.10 2.73
CA ALA A 94 -8.61 -18.30 3.96
C ALA A 94 -9.83 -17.40 4.14
N HIS A 95 -10.32 -16.76 3.07
CA HIS A 95 -11.55 -15.96 3.09
C HIS A 95 -12.77 -16.75 3.58
N ARG A 96 -12.89 -18.00 3.15
CA ARG A 96 -14.03 -18.88 3.48
C ARG A 96 -13.93 -19.56 4.84
N SER A 97 -12.70 -19.88 5.29
CA SER A 97 -12.49 -20.75 6.45
C SER A 97 -11.85 -20.06 7.66
N VAL A 98 -11.25 -18.90 7.48
CA VAL A 98 -10.54 -18.17 8.55
C VAL A 98 -11.25 -16.87 8.88
N ARG A 99 -11.33 -15.95 7.91
CA ARG A 99 -12.04 -14.68 8.05
C ARG A 99 -12.26 -14.02 6.70
N ARG A 100 -13.25 -13.12 6.62
CA ARG A 100 -13.47 -12.29 5.43
C ARG A 100 -12.23 -11.49 5.06
N ILE A 101 -11.86 -11.53 3.78
CA ILE A 101 -10.85 -10.69 3.14
C ILE A 101 -11.58 -9.75 2.18
N ASP A 102 -11.38 -8.45 2.31
CA ASP A 102 -12.10 -7.46 1.51
C ASP A 102 -11.43 -7.24 0.16
N ARG A 103 -10.08 -7.24 0.12
CA ARG A 103 -9.30 -6.92 -1.08
C ARG A 103 -8.05 -7.79 -1.19
N CYS A 104 -7.67 -8.13 -2.42
CA CYS A 104 -6.43 -8.86 -2.68
C CYS A 104 -5.59 -8.14 -3.73
N GLY A 105 -4.41 -7.66 -3.32
CA GLY A 105 -3.41 -7.04 -4.19
C GLY A 105 -2.74 -8.05 -5.11
N ILE A 106 -2.65 -7.71 -6.39
CA ILE A 106 -1.95 -8.45 -7.44
C ILE A 106 -0.95 -7.48 -8.08
N PRO A 107 0.36 -7.66 -7.86
CA PRO A 107 1.36 -6.75 -8.43
C PRO A 107 1.50 -6.95 -9.94
N PHE A 108 1.63 -5.85 -10.66
CA PHE A 108 1.93 -5.80 -12.08
C PHE A 108 2.83 -4.59 -12.36
N SER A 109 4.08 -4.80 -12.74
CA SER A 109 4.95 -3.66 -13.04
C SER A 109 4.65 -3.04 -14.41
N ALA A 110 4.59 -1.71 -14.49
CA ALA A 110 4.50 -1.00 -15.77
C ALA A 110 5.77 -1.20 -16.63
N SER A 111 6.93 -1.40 -15.99
CA SER A 111 8.17 -1.76 -16.65
C SER A 111 8.27 -3.28 -16.85
N GLU A 112 8.35 -3.75 -18.09
CA GLU A 112 8.54 -5.18 -18.36
C GLU A 112 9.87 -5.72 -17.85
N PRO A 113 11.01 -5.03 -17.97
CA PRO A 113 12.26 -5.46 -17.33
C PRO A 113 12.14 -5.65 -15.81
N HIS A 114 11.42 -4.75 -15.13
CA HIS A 114 11.18 -4.89 -13.69
C HIS A 114 10.21 -6.05 -13.41
N ASN A 115 9.17 -6.23 -14.22
CA ASN A 115 8.25 -7.36 -14.07
C ASN A 115 8.96 -8.71 -14.24
N LEU A 116 9.91 -8.79 -15.17
CA LEU A 116 10.78 -9.97 -15.35
C LEU A 116 11.69 -10.19 -14.13
N ALA A 117 12.31 -9.14 -13.62
CA ALA A 117 13.20 -9.23 -12.45
C ALA A 117 12.44 -9.66 -11.18
N ASN A 118 11.30 -9.04 -10.91
CA ASN A 118 10.53 -9.24 -9.68
C ASN A 118 9.64 -10.50 -9.74
N LEU A 119 8.91 -10.69 -10.83
CA LEU A 119 7.91 -11.77 -10.97
C LEU A 119 8.32 -12.90 -11.91
N ARG A 120 9.47 -12.79 -12.56
CA ARG A 120 10.03 -13.75 -13.53
C ARG A 120 9.07 -14.02 -14.70
N ARG A 121 8.31 -13.01 -15.12
CA ARG A 121 7.33 -13.11 -16.21
C ARG A 121 7.35 -11.88 -17.10
N ALA A 122 7.33 -12.10 -18.43
CA ALA A 122 7.04 -11.06 -19.41
C ALA A 122 5.58 -10.62 -19.29
N HIS A 123 5.25 -9.40 -19.73
CA HIS A 123 3.91 -8.82 -19.61
C HIS A 123 2.81 -9.72 -20.19
N ALA A 124 3.02 -10.31 -21.38
CA ALA A 124 2.02 -11.17 -22.02
C ALA A 124 1.65 -12.37 -21.13
N ALA A 125 2.66 -13.13 -20.68
CA ALA A 125 2.44 -14.28 -19.81
C ALA A 125 1.90 -13.86 -18.42
N HIS A 126 2.30 -12.69 -17.94
CA HIS A 126 1.79 -12.19 -16.66
C HIS A 126 0.32 -11.76 -16.74
N LYS A 127 -0.12 -11.15 -17.83
CA LYS A 127 -1.53 -10.82 -18.08
C LYS A 127 -2.42 -12.05 -18.00
N GLU A 128 -2.01 -13.19 -18.54
CA GLU A 128 -2.76 -14.46 -18.45
C GLU A 128 -2.90 -14.92 -16.99
N GLN A 129 -1.83 -14.86 -16.20
CA GLN A 129 -1.85 -15.22 -14.78
C GLN A 129 -2.71 -14.27 -13.96
N VAL A 130 -2.59 -12.97 -14.20
CA VAL A 130 -3.39 -11.96 -13.50
C VAL A 130 -4.87 -12.12 -13.83
N ALA A 131 -5.21 -12.39 -15.10
CA ALA A 131 -6.59 -12.69 -15.49
C ALA A 131 -7.19 -13.84 -14.69
N ALA A 132 -6.47 -14.96 -14.60
CA ALA A 132 -6.92 -16.12 -13.81
C ALA A 132 -7.03 -15.82 -12.31
N MET A 133 -6.16 -14.95 -11.75
CA MET A 133 -6.27 -14.51 -10.35
C MET A 133 -7.50 -13.61 -10.14
N VAL A 134 -7.75 -12.67 -11.05
CA VAL A 134 -8.94 -11.79 -11.02
C VAL A 134 -10.22 -12.62 -11.03
N ASP A 135 -10.31 -13.59 -11.95
CA ASP A 135 -11.48 -14.48 -12.05
C ASP A 135 -11.66 -15.29 -10.74
N THR A 136 -10.58 -15.90 -10.22
CA THR A 136 -10.59 -16.69 -8.96
C THR A 136 -11.06 -15.87 -7.75
N LEU A 137 -10.60 -14.63 -7.63
CA LEU A 137 -10.95 -13.74 -6.50
C LEU A 137 -12.38 -13.20 -6.66
N GLY A 138 -12.77 -12.80 -7.88
CA GLY A 138 -14.11 -12.28 -8.17
C GLY A 138 -15.22 -13.30 -7.94
N GLU A 139 -14.99 -14.59 -8.23
CA GLU A 139 -15.93 -15.68 -7.92
C GLU A 139 -16.15 -15.89 -6.41
N ALA A 140 -15.29 -15.34 -5.57
CA ALA A 140 -15.36 -15.40 -4.11
C ALA A 140 -15.74 -14.07 -3.45
N ASP A 141 -16.21 -13.07 -4.21
CA ASP A 141 -16.53 -11.71 -3.70
C ASP A 141 -15.34 -11.01 -3.01
N ILE A 142 -14.12 -11.31 -3.44
CA ILE A 142 -12.92 -10.60 -3.00
C ILE A 142 -12.54 -9.58 -4.07
N ASP A 143 -12.44 -8.29 -3.71
CA ASP A 143 -12.07 -7.22 -4.64
C ASP A 143 -10.61 -7.40 -5.14
N PRO A 144 -10.39 -7.67 -6.45
CA PRO A 144 -9.05 -7.77 -7.00
C PRO A 144 -8.47 -6.36 -7.21
N LEU A 145 -7.36 -6.08 -6.52
CA LEU A 145 -6.61 -4.82 -6.64
C LEU A 145 -5.38 -5.03 -7.53
N ILE A 146 -5.33 -4.39 -8.69
CA ILE A 146 -4.11 -4.39 -9.51
C ILE A 146 -3.15 -3.30 -9.02
N GLY A 147 -2.01 -3.72 -8.49
CA GLY A 147 -0.92 -2.83 -8.11
C GLY A 147 0.03 -2.58 -9.28
N VAL A 148 -0.12 -1.43 -9.96
CA VAL A 148 0.76 -1.00 -11.05
C VAL A 148 2.06 -0.45 -10.47
N ALA A 149 3.06 -1.32 -10.29
CA ALA A 149 4.38 -0.94 -9.80
C ALA A 149 5.16 -0.15 -10.84
N THR A 150 6.15 0.64 -10.41
CA THR A 150 7.01 1.49 -11.26
C THR A 150 6.23 2.48 -12.15
N ALA A 151 5.12 3.03 -11.64
CA ALA A 151 4.19 3.83 -12.45
C ALA A 151 4.80 5.13 -12.99
N TRP A 152 5.85 5.68 -12.39
CA TRP A 152 6.55 6.89 -12.84
C TRP A 152 7.97 6.65 -13.32
N GLY A 153 8.58 5.60 -12.80
CA GLY A 153 9.97 5.29 -13.10
C GLY A 153 10.40 3.92 -12.60
N CYS A 154 11.40 3.37 -13.27
CA CYS A 154 11.95 2.05 -13.02
C CYS A 154 13.48 2.14 -12.94
N PRO A 155 14.13 1.55 -11.93
CA PRO A 155 15.60 1.60 -11.80
C PRO A 155 16.32 0.86 -12.95
N ILE A 156 15.63 -0.06 -13.66
CA ILE A 156 16.20 -0.83 -14.77
C ILE A 156 15.98 -0.11 -16.11
N GLN A 157 14.75 0.41 -16.33
CA GLN A 157 14.32 0.99 -17.60
C GLN A 157 14.46 2.51 -17.65
N GLY A 158 14.51 3.18 -16.49
CA GLY A 158 14.39 4.63 -16.39
C GLY A 158 12.93 5.08 -16.38
N ARG A 159 12.63 6.16 -17.12
CA ARG A 159 11.29 6.74 -17.18
C ARG A 159 10.27 5.73 -17.70
N VAL A 160 9.09 5.72 -17.10
CA VAL A 160 7.91 5.00 -17.57
C VAL A 160 6.90 6.02 -18.12
N GLU A 161 6.46 5.81 -19.35
CA GLU A 161 5.52 6.73 -19.99
C GLU A 161 4.10 6.49 -19.50
N PRO A 162 3.28 7.55 -19.30
CA PRO A 162 1.90 7.44 -18.84
C PRO A 162 1.03 6.48 -19.66
N ASP A 163 1.22 6.45 -20.98
CA ASP A 163 0.47 5.57 -21.88
C ASP A 163 0.69 4.08 -21.56
N THR A 164 1.88 3.71 -21.05
CA THR A 164 2.15 2.35 -20.62
C THR A 164 1.32 2.00 -19.38
N VAL A 165 1.24 2.93 -18.40
CA VAL A 165 0.41 2.77 -17.20
C VAL A 165 -1.06 2.68 -17.58
N PHE A 166 -1.54 3.60 -18.42
CA PHE A 166 -2.95 3.63 -18.89
C PHE A 166 -3.33 2.40 -19.68
N GLY A 167 -2.43 1.85 -20.48
CA GLY A 167 -2.66 0.58 -21.18
C GLY A 167 -2.85 -0.62 -20.25
N LEU A 168 -2.23 -0.60 -19.06
CA LEU A 168 -2.48 -1.61 -18.01
C LEU A 168 -3.81 -1.35 -17.30
N VAL A 169 -4.14 -0.09 -17.01
CA VAL A 169 -5.43 0.30 -16.43
C VAL A 169 -6.57 -0.12 -17.32
N ASP A 170 -6.50 0.23 -18.61
CA ASP A 170 -7.53 -0.11 -19.59
C ASP A 170 -7.73 -1.62 -19.71
N TRP A 171 -6.65 -2.37 -19.76
CA TRP A 171 -6.70 -3.82 -19.78
C TRP A 171 -7.36 -4.41 -18.51
N ALA A 172 -7.02 -3.91 -17.33
CA ALA A 172 -7.59 -4.36 -16.04
C ALA A 172 -9.07 -3.96 -15.93
N TYR A 173 -9.40 -2.71 -16.33
CA TYR A 173 -10.76 -2.19 -16.36
C TYR A 173 -11.68 -3.02 -17.25
N GLY A 174 -11.20 -3.39 -18.43
CA GLY A 174 -11.91 -4.28 -19.38
C GLY A 174 -12.19 -5.68 -18.83
N ARG A 175 -11.51 -6.09 -17.75
CA ARG A 175 -11.74 -7.35 -17.00
C ARG A 175 -12.62 -7.18 -15.77
N GLY A 176 -13.22 -6.02 -15.58
CA GLY A 176 -14.08 -5.74 -14.43
C GLY A 176 -13.35 -5.28 -13.18
N VAL A 177 -12.03 -5.12 -13.20
CA VAL A 177 -11.29 -4.58 -12.04
C VAL A 177 -11.69 -3.13 -11.82
N ARG A 178 -11.95 -2.77 -10.55
CA ARG A 178 -12.34 -1.41 -10.14
C ARG A 178 -11.45 -0.85 -9.03
N SER A 179 -10.45 -1.59 -8.58
CA SER A 179 -9.44 -1.14 -7.63
C SER A 179 -8.07 -1.20 -8.29
N ILE A 180 -7.42 -0.05 -8.45
CA ILE A 180 -6.11 0.07 -9.10
C ILE A 180 -5.20 0.96 -8.26
N MET A 181 -4.04 0.43 -7.91
CA MET A 181 -3.01 1.16 -7.17
C MET A 181 -1.91 1.61 -8.14
N PHE A 182 -1.49 2.86 -8.06
CA PHE A 182 -0.24 3.30 -8.67
C PHE A 182 0.86 3.33 -7.62
N GLY A 183 1.89 2.50 -7.85
CA GLY A 183 3.04 2.36 -6.96
C GLY A 183 4.29 3.07 -7.50
N ASP A 184 4.85 3.97 -6.69
CA ASP A 184 6.18 4.54 -6.90
C ASP A 184 7.23 3.66 -6.21
N THR A 185 7.45 2.49 -6.79
CA THR A 185 8.19 1.37 -6.20
C THR A 185 9.57 1.73 -5.67
N THR A 186 10.25 2.69 -6.27
CA THR A 186 11.61 3.11 -5.89
C THR A 186 11.74 4.61 -5.61
N GLY A 187 10.62 5.29 -5.37
CA GLY A 187 10.60 6.72 -5.02
C GLY A 187 11.09 7.63 -6.15
N MET A 188 10.76 7.32 -7.40
CA MET A 188 11.18 8.09 -8.59
C MET A 188 10.15 9.11 -9.05
N ALA A 189 8.95 9.13 -8.44
CA ALA A 189 7.90 10.09 -8.74
C ALA A 189 8.23 11.49 -8.17
N ASP A 190 7.68 12.51 -8.80
CA ASP A 190 7.62 13.87 -8.31
C ASP A 190 6.17 14.37 -8.26
N PRO A 191 5.85 15.40 -7.42
CA PRO A 191 4.47 15.86 -7.24
C PRO A 191 3.77 16.31 -8.52
N ARG A 192 4.50 16.84 -9.50
CA ARG A 192 3.95 17.27 -10.79
C ARG A 192 3.52 16.06 -11.63
N GLY A 193 4.42 15.07 -11.76
CA GLY A 193 4.13 13.82 -12.49
C GLY A 193 2.98 13.05 -11.84
N VAL A 194 2.92 13.04 -10.49
CA VAL A 194 1.82 12.45 -9.71
C VAL A 194 0.50 13.14 -10.01
N THR A 195 0.45 14.47 -9.93
CA THR A 195 -0.75 15.25 -10.27
C THR A 195 -1.23 14.96 -11.68
N GLN A 196 -0.33 14.95 -12.66
CA GLN A 196 -0.67 14.71 -14.06
C GLN A 196 -1.27 13.32 -14.28
N LEU A 197 -0.62 12.27 -13.76
CA LEU A 197 -1.04 10.90 -13.96
C LEU A 197 -2.40 10.63 -13.29
N PHE A 198 -2.57 10.99 -12.01
CA PHE A 198 -3.82 10.75 -11.30
C PHE A 198 -4.98 11.60 -11.81
N THR A 199 -4.76 12.88 -12.17
CA THR A 199 -5.81 13.72 -12.75
C THR A 199 -6.36 13.09 -14.03
N ALA A 200 -5.49 12.60 -14.90
CA ALA A 200 -5.91 11.94 -16.13
C ALA A 200 -6.62 10.60 -15.86
N ALA A 201 -6.08 9.79 -14.94
CA ALA A 201 -6.65 8.50 -14.59
C ALA A 201 -8.07 8.64 -13.99
N VAL A 202 -8.25 9.52 -13.00
CA VAL A 202 -9.55 9.75 -12.34
C VAL A 202 -10.58 10.30 -13.31
N ALA A 203 -10.16 11.14 -14.27
CA ALA A 203 -11.06 11.65 -15.31
C ALA A 203 -11.47 10.58 -16.32
N GLN A 204 -10.57 9.67 -16.67
CA GLN A 204 -10.82 8.64 -17.69
C GLN A 204 -11.61 7.45 -17.15
N TRP A 205 -11.39 7.06 -15.89
CA TRP A 205 -12.07 5.93 -15.23
C TRP A 205 -12.68 6.37 -13.87
N PRO A 206 -13.79 7.13 -13.90
CA PRO A 206 -14.37 7.75 -12.70
C PRO A 206 -15.01 6.75 -11.74
N ASP A 207 -15.24 5.52 -12.14
CA ASP A 207 -15.76 4.40 -11.35
C ASP A 207 -14.65 3.46 -10.82
N VAL A 208 -13.38 3.84 -10.99
CA VAL A 208 -12.23 3.12 -10.43
C VAL A 208 -11.78 3.77 -9.13
N ASP A 209 -11.62 2.97 -8.10
CA ASP A 209 -10.93 3.34 -6.87
C ASP A 209 -9.42 3.37 -7.12
N PHE A 210 -8.88 4.54 -7.39
CA PHE A 210 -7.44 4.72 -7.48
C PHE A 210 -6.81 4.83 -6.10
N ILE A 211 -5.75 4.06 -5.87
CA ILE A 211 -4.98 4.03 -4.63
C ILE A 211 -3.58 4.58 -4.91
N ALA A 212 -3.11 5.48 -4.05
CA ALA A 212 -1.76 6.03 -4.16
C ALA A 212 -0.83 5.33 -3.16
N HIS A 213 0.26 4.74 -3.67
CA HIS A 213 1.28 4.07 -2.88
C HIS A 213 2.65 4.62 -3.26
N PHE A 214 3.29 5.31 -2.32
CA PHE A 214 4.59 5.96 -2.55
C PHE A 214 5.64 5.46 -1.60
N HIS A 215 6.85 5.27 -2.14
CA HIS A 215 8.04 5.08 -1.34
C HIS A 215 8.78 6.42 -1.14
N ASP A 216 9.25 6.65 0.07
CA ASP A 216 9.87 7.92 0.52
C ASP A 216 11.41 7.89 0.49
N ASN A 217 12.00 7.02 -0.31
CA ASN A 217 13.45 6.87 -0.43
C ASN A 217 14.20 8.19 -0.76
N ARG A 218 13.49 9.18 -1.31
CA ARG A 218 14.03 10.50 -1.69
C ARG A 218 13.42 11.67 -0.92
N GLY A 219 12.63 11.39 0.13
CA GLY A 219 12.05 12.42 0.99
C GLY A 219 10.90 13.22 0.36
N VAL A 220 10.26 12.69 -0.69
CA VAL A 220 9.14 13.35 -1.39
C VAL A 220 7.82 12.58 -1.27
N GLY A 221 7.79 11.48 -0.53
CA GLY A 221 6.63 10.59 -0.43
C GLY A 221 5.36 11.29 0.06
N ILE A 222 5.45 12.07 1.15
CA ILE A 222 4.31 12.87 1.64
C ILE A 222 3.87 13.91 0.61
N ALA A 223 4.80 14.61 -0.04
CA ALA A 223 4.47 15.59 -1.06
C ALA A 223 3.75 14.93 -2.26
N ASN A 224 4.19 13.76 -2.69
CA ASN A 224 3.54 12.96 -3.72
C ASN A 224 2.14 12.49 -3.29
N THR A 225 1.98 12.04 -2.04
CA THR A 225 0.67 11.64 -1.50
C THR A 225 -0.31 12.81 -1.50
N LEU A 226 0.11 13.98 -1.03
CA LEU A 226 -0.72 15.20 -1.06
C LEU A 226 -1.07 15.63 -2.49
N ALA A 227 -0.14 15.47 -3.44
CA ALA A 227 -0.39 15.74 -4.85
C ALA A 227 -1.44 14.77 -5.45
N ALA A 228 -1.38 13.48 -5.10
CA ALA A 228 -2.37 12.48 -5.50
C ALA A 228 -3.76 12.79 -4.92
N ILE A 229 -3.83 13.16 -3.65
CA ILE A 229 -5.07 13.60 -2.99
C ILE A 229 -5.66 14.82 -3.71
N GLY A 230 -4.82 15.82 -4.02
CA GLY A 230 -5.23 17.01 -4.79
C GLY A 230 -5.71 16.68 -6.21
N ALA A 231 -5.23 15.59 -6.80
CA ALA A 231 -5.65 15.09 -8.12
C ALA A 231 -6.93 14.23 -8.07
N GLY A 232 -7.51 14.00 -6.89
CA GLY A 232 -8.79 13.30 -6.75
C GLY A 232 -8.72 11.92 -6.12
N VAL A 233 -7.54 11.41 -5.74
CA VAL A 233 -7.39 10.14 -5.03
C VAL A 233 -8.02 10.22 -3.64
N ARG A 234 -8.64 9.11 -3.22
CA ARG A 234 -9.34 9.01 -1.92
C ARG A 234 -8.76 7.95 -0.99
N ILE A 235 -7.93 7.06 -1.51
CA ILE A 235 -7.31 5.96 -0.76
C ILE A 235 -5.80 6.07 -0.91
N VAL A 236 -5.08 6.08 0.20
CA VAL A 236 -3.63 6.19 0.21
C VAL A 236 -3.02 5.12 1.11
N ASP A 237 -1.88 4.58 0.73
CA ASP A 237 -1.12 3.66 1.53
C ASP A 237 -0.03 4.40 2.30
N ALA A 238 0.21 3.96 3.53
CA ALA A 238 1.31 4.40 4.36
C ALA A 238 1.72 3.26 5.33
N SER A 239 2.85 3.39 6.00
CA SER A 239 3.33 2.38 6.95
C SER A 239 3.76 3.04 8.24
N LEU A 240 3.40 2.46 9.40
CA LEU A 240 3.87 2.90 10.71
C LEU A 240 5.39 3.03 10.71
N GLY A 241 5.87 4.20 11.12
CA GLY A 241 7.29 4.54 11.13
C GLY A 241 7.96 4.57 9.76
N GLY A 242 7.22 4.39 8.64
CA GLY A 242 7.75 4.42 7.28
C GLY A 242 8.57 3.20 6.89
N VAL A 243 8.47 2.09 7.61
CA VAL A 243 9.19 0.86 7.25
C VAL A 243 8.64 0.25 5.97
N GLY A 244 9.49 -0.51 5.27
CA GLY A 244 9.16 -1.18 4.02
C GLY A 244 10.02 -0.69 2.87
N GLY A 245 9.71 -1.16 1.68
CA GLY A 245 10.45 -0.86 0.46
C GLY A 245 10.51 -2.05 -0.46
N GLU A 246 11.00 -1.83 -1.68
CA GLU A 246 11.14 -2.90 -2.68
C GLU A 246 12.31 -3.83 -2.35
N PRO A 247 12.08 -5.09 -1.96
CA PRO A 247 13.16 -6.03 -1.59
C PRO A 247 14.10 -6.36 -2.74
N SER A 248 13.62 -6.25 -3.98
CA SER A 248 14.40 -6.52 -5.20
C SER A 248 15.08 -5.28 -5.77
N ALA A 249 14.97 -4.12 -5.13
CA ALA A 249 15.68 -2.93 -5.52
C ALA A 249 17.17 -3.11 -5.24
N VAL A 250 17.78 -3.69 -6.21
CA VAL A 250 19.19 -3.87 -6.52
C VAL A 250 20.10 -2.99 -5.66
N ASP A 251 20.96 -3.61 -4.84
CA ASP A 251 22.11 -2.99 -4.16
C ASP A 251 21.85 -1.76 -3.27
N GLN A 252 20.67 -1.59 -2.75
CA GLN A 252 20.41 -0.58 -1.73
C GLN A 252 20.50 -1.25 -0.36
N GLY A 253 21.56 -0.98 0.36
CA GLY A 253 21.88 -1.61 1.65
C GLY A 253 20.89 -1.34 2.79
N ASP A 254 19.70 -0.85 2.49
CA ASP A 254 18.63 -0.45 3.43
C ASP A 254 17.26 -1.07 3.10
N VAL A 255 17.25 -2.29 2.60
CA VAL A 255 16.00 -3.02 2.38
C VAL A 255 15.26 -3.22 3.71
N GLY A 256 14.06 -2.64 3.83
CA GLY A 256 13.21 -2.77 5.01
C GLY A 256 13.37 -1.69 6.08
N GLU A 257 14.35 -0.78 6.00
CA GLU A 257 14.54 0.26 7.02
C GLU A 257 13.75 1.54 6.77
N SER A 258 13.64 1.97 5.53
CA SER A 258 12.82 3.11 5.11
C SER A 258 12.36 2.91 3.67
N GLY A 259 11.18 3.37 3.36
CA GLY A 259 10.68 3.24 2.00
C GLY A 259 9.25 3.68 1.85
N ASN A 260 8.37 3.35 2.78
CA ASN A 260 6.99 3.82 2.75
C ASN A 260 6.85 5.24 3.30
N VAL A 261 5.77 5.91 2.89
CA VAL A 261 5.29 7.11 3.57
C VAL A 261 4.95 6.78 5.02
N VAL A 262 5.38 7.62 5.94
CA VAL A 262 5.12 7.44 7.39
C VAL A 262 3.67 7.74 7.69
N THR A 263 2.91 6.76 8.20
CA THR A 263 1.47 6.91 8.50
C THR A 263 1.22 8.03 9.48
N GLU A 264 1.97 8.09 10.57
CA GLU A 264 1.81 9.09 11.63
C GLU A 264 2.05 10.51 11.11
N ASP A 265 3.10 10.70 10.31
CA ASP A 265 3.45 12.00 9.75
C ASP A 265 2.41 12.47 8.72
N LEU A 266 1.93 11.54 7.87
CA LEU A 266 0.87 11.81 6.89
C LEU A 266 -0.45 12.20 7.56
N VAL A 267 -0.90 11.41 8.55
CA VAL A 267 -2.15 11.67 9.27
C VAL A 267 -2.09 13.00 10.00
N ALA A 268 -0.95 13.32 10.64
CA ALA A 268 -0.76 14.62 11.28
C ALA A 268 -0.83 15.78 10.28
N ALA A 269 -0.24 15.63 9.09
CA ALA A 269 -0.31 16.64 8.04
C ALA A 269 -1.74 16.82 7.52
N LEU A 270 -2.47 15.74 7.25
CA LEU A 270 -3.87 15.78 6.80
C LEU A 270 -4.78 16.46 7.83
N GLN A 271 -4.61 16.16 9.12
CA GLN A 271 -5.37 16.83 10.19
C GLN A 271 -5.08 18.33 10.26
N GLN A 272 -3.84 18.77 10.01
CA GLN A 272 -3.51 20.19 9.95
C GLN A 272 -4.14 20.90 8.74
N MET A 273 -4.40 20.15 7.66
CA MET A 273 -5.06 20.63 6.45
C MET A 273 -6.59 20.52 6.53
N ASP A 274 -7.16 20.17 7.70
CA ASP A 274 -8.59 19.92 7.91
C ASP A 274 -9.18 18.84 6.99
N VAL A 275 -8.35 17.87 6.58
CA VAL A 275 -8.77 16.68 5.83
C VAL A 275 -9.06 15.55 6.81
N ALA A 276 -10.32 15.09 6.84
CA ALA A 276 -10.74 14.02 7.73
C ALA A 276 -10.15 12.68 7.30
N THR A 277 -9.59 11.90 8.23
CA THR A 277 -9.15 10.52 8.01
C THR A 277 -9.94 9.52 8.86
N GLY A 278 -10.66 9.98 9.87
CA GLY A 278 -11.28 9.14 10.89
C GLY A 278 -10.28 8.55 11.91
N ILE A 279 -9.00 8.89 11.80
CA ILE A 279 -7.93 8.30 12.61
C ILE A 279 -7.67 9.16 13.86
N ASP A 280 -7.65 8.52 15.03
CA ASP A 280 -7.14 9.12 16.26
C ASP A 280 -5.61 9.13 16.24
N LEU A 281 -5.03 10.32 16.10
CA LEU A 281 -3.57 10.49 16.03
C LEU A 281 -2.87 10.02 17.32
N ALA A 282 -3.47 10.16 18.48
CA ALA A 282 -2.84 9.73 19.74
C ALA A 282 -2.75 8.20 19.81
N ALA A 283 -3.81 7.51 19.42
CA ALA A 283 -3.84 6.06 19.29
C ALA A 283 -2.87 5.56 18.19
N LEU A 284 -2.79 6.27 17.05
CA LEU A 284 -1.85 5.95 15.98
C LEU A 284 -0.39 6.09 16.44
N LEU A 285 -0.05 7.15 17.15
CA LEU A 285 1.29 7.33 17.74
C LEU A 285 1.62 6.25 18.77
N HIS A 286 0.61 5.72 19.49
CA HIS A 286 0.82 4.54 20.33
C HIS A 286 1.14 3.30 19.50
N ALA A 287 0.43 3.06 18.40
CA ALA A 287 0.72 1.95 17.48
C ALA A 287 2.13 2.06 16.88
N GLY A 288 2.57 3.27 16.48
CA GLY A 288 3.93 3.53 16.00
C GLY A 288 5.00 3.20 17.03
N ARG A 289 4.83 3.59 18.30
CA ARG A 289 5.76 3.19 19.39
C ARG A 289 5.81 1.69 19.59
N LEU A 290 4.67 1.02 19.45
CA LEU A 290 4.62 -0.43 19.55
C LEU A 290 5.36 -1.10 18.40
N ALA A 291 5.23 -0.57 17.17
CA ALA A 291 6.00 -1.02 16.01
C ALA A 291 7.52 -0.84 16.23
N GLU A 292 7.97 0.32 16.77
CA GLU A 292 9.37 0.52 17.17
C GLU A 292 9.85 -0.52 18.20
N HIS A 293 9.01 -0.80 19.20
CA HIS A 293 9.34 -1.79 20.23
C HIS A 293 9.47 -3.20 19.64
N VAL A 294 8.54 -3.61 18.76
CA VAL A 294 8.54 -4.93 18.11
C VAL A 294 9.74 -5.08 17.18
N LEU A 295 10.09 -4.03 16.44
CA LEU A 295 11.23 -4.02 15.53
C LEU A 295 12.58 -3.76 16.24
N GLY A 296 12.57 -3.44 17.52
CA GLY A 296 13.75 -3.28 18.35
C GLY A 296 14.58 -2.02 18.11
N ARG A 297 14.03 -1.02 17.36
CA ARG A 297 14.73 0.23 17.05
C ARG A 297 13.78 1.39 16.79
N PRO A 298 14.25 2.65 16.93
CA PRO A 298 13.51 3.83 16.50
C PRO A 298 13.25 3.80 14.99
N LEU A 299 12.05 4.25 14.59
CA LEU A 299 11.63 4.36 13.18
C LEU A 299 11.64 5.83 12.71
N HIS A 300 11.09 6.09 11.53
CA HIS A 300 11.27 7.38 10.84
C HIS A 300 10.18 8.42 11.14
N SER A 301 9.17 8.12 11.98
CA SER A 301 8.12 9.08 12.33
C SER A 301 8.70 10.34 13.00
N ARG A 302 8.53 11.48 12.34
CA ARG A 302 8.98 12.79 12.85
C ARG A 302 8.04 13.30 13.93
N ILE A 303 6.73 13.14 13.68
CA ILE A 303 5.70 13.59 14.63
C ILE A 303 5.77 12.82 15.96
N GLN A 304 6.23 11.56 15.94
CA GLN A 304 6.43 10.78 17.15
C GLN A 304 7.49 11.37 18.08
N ARG A 305 8.48 12.08 17.51
CA ARG A 305 9.58 12.73 18.26
C ARG A 305 9.27 14.17 18.63
N SER A 306 8.66 14.94 17.69
CA SER A 306 8.37 16.36 17.90
C SER A 306 7.04 16.60 18.62
N GLY A 307 6.15 15.63 18.64
CA GLY A 307 4.77 15.75 19.10
C GLY A 307 3.86 16.49 18.11
N PRO A 308 2.54 16.33 18.22
CA PRO A 308 1.57 17.00 17.37
C PRO A 308 1.58 18.51 17.61
N VAL A 309 1.29 19.28 16.56
CA VAL A 309 1.12 20.73 16.66
C VAL A 309 -0.07 21.02 17.57
N ARG A 310 0.16 21.78 18.64
CA ARG A 310 -0.94 22.24 19.49
C ARG A 310 -1.67 23.38 18.76
N ARG A 311 -2.92 23.16 18.39
CA ARG A 311 -3.78 24.28 17.96
C ARG A 311 -4.09 25.09 19.20
N THR A 312 -3.42 26.24 19.38
CA THR A 312 -3.88 27.28 20.32
C THR A 312 -5.14 27.87 19.73
N GLU A 313 -6.27 27.71 20.41
CA GLU A 313 -7.47 28.51 20.12
C GLU A 313 -7.05 29.98 20.29
N ILE A 314 -6.99 30.71 19.19
CA ILE A 314 -6.86 32.17 19.23
C ILE A 314 -8.26 32.68 19.63
N HIS A 315 -8.42 32.98 20.91
CA HIS A 315 -9.62 33.66 21.44
C HIS A 315 -9.69 35.13 20.99
#